data_4f9c0b38bc837a7d162462c031732075
#
_entry.id   4f9c0b38bc837a7d162462c031732075
#
_cell.length_a   1.000
_cell.length_b   1.000
_cell.length_c   1.000
_cell.angle_alpha   90.00
_cell.angle_beta   90.00
_cell.angle_gamma   90.00
#
_symmetry.space_group_name_H-M   'P 1'
#
loop_
_entity.id
_entity.type
_entity.pdbx_description
1 polymer ?
#
loop_
_entity_poly.entity_id
_entity_poly.type
_entity_poly.pdbx_seq_one_letter_code
_entity_poly.pdbx_strand_id
1 'polypeptide(L)'
;MATTLPIANLNKRRIRKSFFRHHLHIDSYGVRIRVSSNDRGAIVAITDMLPAYLADRYSLISAGEVNHDFFYVWNKSGRDSLYKESDMVGIRREREGLLDQLGSYLRLTVAEFAVDTVFVHAGVVSWKGKAILLPAKTFSGKSTLTSELVRLGALYYSDEYAVFDKDGLVSPFPKMLSIRGIIDDKQSVNLPVEAFGGKAGTASIPVGMILATKYKRSGKWNPHVLSKSSGIVELIKNALSIRTSPSFNLSVLERATKNAVIVRSPRGEAADTAPMILEFFEERVCDR
;
A
#
# COMPACT_ATOMS: atom_id res chain seq x y z
N MET A 1 -6.41 14.53 11.44
CA MET A 1 -5.97 13.93 12.70
C MET A 1 -5.68 12.49 12.42
N ALA A 2 -4.44 12.05 12.58
CA ALA A 2 -4.08 10.66 12.46
C ALA A 2 -4.78 9.91 13.59
N THR A 3 -5.59 8.91 13.24
CA THR A 3 -6.19 8.03 14.24
C THR A 3 -5.07 7.16 14.80
N THR A 4 -4.40 7.69 15.81
CA THR A 4 -3.53 6.92 16.70
C THR A 4 -4.43 5.91 17.39
N LEU A 5 -4.27 4.62 17.08
CA LEU A 5 -4.83 3.56 17.88
C LEU A 5 -4.39 3.81 19.34
N PRO A 6 -5.28 3.76 20.32
CA PRO A 6 -4.90 3.95 21.71
C PRO A 6 -3.96 2.81 22.10
N ILE A 7 -2.68 3.11 22.25
CA ILE A 7 -1.70 2.22 22.89
C ILE A 7 -2.05 2.25 24.39
N ALA A 8 -2.97 1.38 24.79
CA ALA A 8 -3.11 1.03 26.19
C ALA A 8 -1.79 0.39 26.62
N ASN A 9 -1.25 0.83 27.76
CA ASN A 9 -0.06 0.32 28.44
C ASN A 9 -0.10 -1.21 28.55
N LEU A 10 0.37 -1.91 27.50
CA LEU A 10 0.57 -3.34 27.52
C LEU A 10 1.98 -3.56 28.09
N ASN A 11 2.03 -4.15 29.28
CA ASN A 11 3.23 -4.52 30.02
C ASN A 11 4.34 -5.01 29.09
N LYS A 12 5.52 -4.36 29.13
CA LYS A 12 6.76 -4.81 28.49
C LYS A 12 7.17 -6.17 29.06
N ARG A 13 6.58 -7.25 28.58
CA ARG A 13 7.06 -8.59 28.86
C ARG A 13 8.31 -8.81 28.02
N ARG A 14 9.43 -8.99 28.68
CA ARG A 14 10.72 -9.29 28.06
C ARG A 14 10.60 -10.60 27.28
N ILE A 15 10.60 -10.51 25.94
CA ILE A 15 10.55 -11.68 25.06
C ILE A 15 11.82 -12.51 25.28
N ARG A 16 11.67 -13.78 25.67
CA ARG A 16 12.81 -14.73 25.74
C ARG A 16 13.04 -15.27 24.33
N LYS A 17 14.07 -14.79 23.63
CA LYS A 17 14.41 -15.21 22.25
C LYS A 17 14.59 -16.73 22.11
N SER A 18 15.06 -17.42 23.13
CA SER A 18 15.20 -18.89 23.18
C SER A 18 13.87 -19.65 23.10
N PHE A 19 12.74 -18.98 23.27
CA PHE A 19 11.41 -19.58 23.12
C PHE A 19 11.03 -19.82 21.66
N PHE A 20 11.61 -19.04 20.75
CA PHE A 20 11.29 -19.09 19.32
C PHE A 20 12.30 -20.01 18.61
N ARG A 21 11.82 -21.12 18.06
CA ARG A 21 12.66 -22.16 17.43
C ARG A 21 12.54 -22.21 15.93
N HIS A 22 11.55 -21.52 15.37
CA HIS A 22 11.26 -21.50 13.94
C HIS A 22 11.37 -20.08 13.42
N HIS A 23 12.10 -19.90 12.33
CA HIS A 23 12.43 -18.58 11.79
C HIS A 23 12.15 -18.57 10.30
N LEU A 24 11.62 -17.45 9.84
CA LEU A 24 11.45 -17.09 8.43
C LEU A 24 12.24 -15.82 8.19
N HIS A 25 13.08 -15.81 7.17
CA HIS A 25 13.86 -14.64 6.79
C HIS A 25 13.40 -14.18 5.41
N ILE A 26 13.06 -12.91 5.30
CA ILE A 26 12.45 -12.29 4.12
C ILE A 26 13.30 -11.08 3.74
N ASP A 27 13.58 -10.92 2.45
CA ASP A 27 14.04 -9.68 1.86
C ASP A 27 12.95 -9.14 0.94
N SER A 28 12.58 -7.88 1.11
CA SER A 28 11.66 -7.18 0.22
C SER A 28 12.11 -5.75 0.06
N TYR A 29 12.42 -5.34 -1.16
CA TYR A 29 12.98 -4.01 -1.46
C TYR A 29 14.21 -3.64 -0.62
N GLY A 30 15.10 -4.61 -0.34
CA GLY A 30 16.30 -4.44 0.48
C GLY A 30 16.03 -4.37 1.99
N VAL A 31 14.79 -4.54 2.43
CA VAL A 31 14.43 -4.62 3.86
C VAL A 31 14.45 -6.06 4.29
N ARG A 32 15.39 -6.41 5.15
CA ARG A 32 15.56 -7.76 5.69
C ARG A 32 14.79 -7.91 6.99
N ILE A 33 13.82 -8.81 7.00
CA ILE A 33 12.91 -9.05 8.13
C ILE A 33 13.03 -10.50 8.57
N ARG A 34 13.12 -10.72 9.88
CA ARG A 34 12.97 -12.04 10.48
C ARG A 34 11.62 -12.13 11.18
N VAL A 35 10.86 -13.16 10.86
CA VAL A 35 9.68 -13.55 11.63
C VAL A 35 9.99 -14.84 12.37
N SER A 36 9.82 -14.82 13.70
CA SER A 36 10.13 -15.95 14.58
C SER A 36 8.88 -16.45 15.25
N SER A 37 8.72 -17.78 15.37
CA SER A 37 7.61 -18.40 16.09
C SER A 37 8.06 -19.56 16.97
N ASN A 38 7.27 -19.85 17.99
CA ASN A 38 7.39 -21.05 18.81
C ASN A 38 6.74 -22.28 18.18
N ASP A 39 6.06 -22.10 17.05
CA ASP A 39 5.35 -23.17 16.34
C ASP A 39 5.69 -23.18 14.84
N ARG A 40 5.94 -24.39 14.30
CA ARG A 40 6.27 -24.56 12.88
C ARG A 40 5.08 -24.28 11.97
N GLY A 41 3.86 -24.66 12.38
CA GLY A 41 2.65 -24.44 11.61
C GLY A 41 2.35 -22.94 11.45
N ALA A 42 2.68 -22.12 12.45
CA ALA A 42 2.59 -20.67 12.35
C ALA A 42 3.52 -20.12 11.25
N ILE A 43 4.76 -20.62 11.14
CA ILE A 43 5.70 -20.20 10.09
C ILE A 43 5.17 -20.57 8.69
N VAL A 44 4.56 -21.76 8.53
CA VAL A 44 3.93 -22.17 7.28
C VAL A 44 2.80 -21.19 6.91
N ALA A 45 1.86 -20.96 7.83
CA ALA A 45 0.75 -20.02 7.60
C ALA A 45 1.23 -18.59 7.28
N ILE A 46 2.32 -18.14 7.94
CA ILE A 46 2.93 -16.84 7.65
C ILE A 46 3.55 -16.83 6.25
N THR A 47 4.21 -17.90 5.84
CA THR A 47 4.79 -17.99 4.49
C THR A 47 3.70 -17.95 3.42
N ASP A 48 2.61 -18.67 3.63
CA ASP A 48 1.50 -18.77 2.67
C ASP A 48 0.76 -17.43 2.46
N MET A 49 0.77 -16.54 3.48
CA MET A 49 0.13 -15.22 3.34
C MET A 49 1.01 -14.16 2.67
N LEU A 50 2.33 -14.34 2.58
CA LEU A 50 3.25 -13.30 2.09
C LEU A 50 2.89 -12.77 0.69
N PRO A 51 2.52 -13.60 -0.31
CA PRO A 51 2.15 -13.11 -1.64
C PRO A 51 1.05 -12.05 -1.60
N ALA A 52 0.02 -12.26 -0.79
CA ALA A 52 -1.12 -11.35 -0.68
C ALA A 52 -0.74 -9.98 -0.07
N TYR A 53 0.28 -9.94 0.80
CA TYR A 53 0.68 -8.71 1.50
C TYR A 53 1.85 -7.99 0.85
N LEU A 54 2.76 -8.72 0.21
CA LEU A 54 3.97 -8.17 -0.41
C LEU A 54 3.89 -8.18 -1.96
N ALA A 55 2.72 -8.51 -2.52
CA ALA A 55 2.45 -8.52 -3.97
C ALA A 55 3.54 -9.30 -4.76
N ASP A 56 3.97 -10.45 -4.24
CA ASP A 56 5.06 -11.27 -4.78
C ASP A 56 6.42 -10.55 -4.91
N ARG A 57 6.58 -9.40 -4.26
CA ARG A 57 7.82 -8.60 -4.27
C ARG A 57 8.69 -8.90 -3.05
N TYR A 58 9.03 -10.16 -2.87
CA TYR A 58 9.92 -10.62 -1.79
C TYR A 58 10.70 -11.86 -2.22
N SER A 59 11.74 -12.15 -1.47
CA SER A 59 12.48 -13.42 -1.55
C SER A 59 12.68 -13.99 -0.15
N LEU A 60 12.67 -15.31 -0.04
CA LEU A 60 13.10 -16.01 1.16
C LEU A 60 14.62 -16.10 1.12
N ILE A 61 15.26 -15.68 2.20
CA ILE A 61 16.72 -15.62 2.29
C ILE A 61 17.23 -16.53 3.40
N SER A 62 18.51 -16.89 3.34
CA SER A 62 19.20 -17.60 4.42
C SER A 62 19.28 -16.74 5.68
N ALA A 63 19.49 -17.38 6.83
CA ALA A 63 19.74 -16.67 8.08
C ALA A 63 20.94 -15.72 7.93
N GLY A 64 20.80 -14.51 8.43
CA GLY A 64 21.80 -13.46 8.34
C GLY A 64 21.39 -12.23 9.13
N GLU A 65 22.08 -11.12 8.92
CA GLU A 65 21.71 -9.83 9.50
C GLU A 65 20.33 -9.40 9.02
N VAL A 66 19.48 -8.95 9.95
CA VAL A 66 18.14 -8.46 9.70
C VAL A 66 17.98 -7.05 10.25
N ASN A 67 17.12 -6.27 9.58
CA ASN A 67 16.83 -4.90 9.99
C ASN A 67 15.69 -4.87 11.03
N HIS A 68 14.74 -5.81 10.91
CA HIS A 68 13.53 -5.84 11.74
C HIS A 68 13.19 -7.25 12.20
N ASP A 69 12.73 -7.36 13.44
CA ASP A 69 12.30 -8.60 14.07
C ASP A 69 10.80 -8.58 14.40
N PHE A 70 10.10 -9.63 13.98
CA PHE A 70 8.74 -9.92 14.43
C PHE A 70 8.68 -11.25 15.16
N PHE A 71 7.85 -11.34 16.20
CA PHE A 71 7.67 -12.59 16.96
C PHE A 71 6.18 -12.91 17.03
N TYR A 72 5.82 -14.06 16.49
CA TYR A 72 4.47 -14.59 16.53
C TYR A 72 4.39 -15.73 17.53
N VAL A 73 3.65 -15.54 18.60
CA VAL A 73 3.42 -16.56 19.61
C VAL A 73 2.14 -17.30 19.30
N TRP A 74 2.30 -18.54 18.87
CA TRP A 74 1.19 -19.47 18.71
C TRP A 74 0.82 -20.07 20.05
N ASN A 75 -0.42 -19.89 20.50
CA ASN A 75 -0.85 -20.38 21.80
C ASN A 75 -1.98 -21.42 21.63
N LYS A 76 -1.75 -22.64 22.14
CA LYS A 76 -2.73 -23.73 22.12
C LYS A 76 -4.05 -23.37 22.81
N SER A 77 -4.04 -22.45 23.78
CA SER A 77 -5.23 -21.93 24.45
C SER A 77 -6.06 -20.93 23.60
N GLY A 78 -5.62 -20.66 22.36
CA GLY A 78 -6.37 -19.85 21.42
C GLY A 78 -6.22 -18.32 21.62
N ARG A 79 -5.13 -17.86 22.23
CA ARG A 79 -4.83 -16.43 22.39
C ARG A 79 -3.43 -16.14 21.89
N ASP A 80 -3.30 -15.99 20.59
CA ASP A 80 -2.04 -15.72 19.93
C ASP A 80 -1.59 -14.26 20.13
N SER A 81 -0.28 -14.01 20.12
CA SER A 81 0.29 -12.69 20.33
C SER A 81 1.34 -12.37 19.27
N LEU A 82 1.39 -11.09 18.87
CA LEU A 82 2.32 -10.55 17.91
C LEU A 82 3.17 -9.46 18.55
N TYR A 83 4.48 -9.51 18.29
CA TYR A 83 5.42 -8.50 18.74
C TYR A 83 6.20 -7.97 17.54
N LYS A 84 6.49 -6.66 17.54
CA LYS A 84 7.48 -6.01 16.69
C LYS A 84 8.63 -5.60 17.62
N GLU A 85 9.84 -6.10 17.35
CA GLU A 85 10.98 -5.98 18.26
C GLU A 85 10.64 -6.51 19.67
N SER A 86 10.58 -5.62 20.66
CA SER A 86 10.20 -5.94 22.04
C SER A 86 8.75 -5.56 22.39
N ASP A 87 8.05 -4.88 21.50
CA ASP A 87 6.74 -4.29 21.79
C ASP A 87 5.63 -5.24 21.34
N MET A 88 4.69 -5.53 22.24
CA MET A 88 3.49 -6.26 21.87
C MET A 88 2.60 -5.37 21.02
N VAL A 89 2.38 -5.78 19.78
CA VAL A 89 1.58 -5.01 18.80
C VAL A 89 0.22 -5.64 18.49
N GLY A 90 -0.01 -6.87 18.94
CA GLY A 90 -1.28 -7.54 18.76
C GLY A 90 -1.48 -8.72 19.72
N ILE A 91 -2.74 -8.95 20.09
CA ILE A 91 -3.21 -10.16 20.77
C ILE A 91 -4.63 -10.45 20.29
N ARG A 92 -4.89 -11.68 19.84
CA ARG A 92 -6.19 -12.07 19.31
C ARG A 92 -6.51 -13.52 19.63
N ARG A 93 -7.81 -13.85 19.73
CA ARG A 93 -8.30 -15.23 19.75
C ARG A 93 -8.40 -15.81 18.35
N GLU A 94 -8.71 -14.96 17.36
CA GLU A 94 -8.83 -15.33 15.95
C GLU A 94 -7.46 -15.20 15.29
N ARG A 95 -6.88 -16.32 14.90
CA ARG A 95 -5.54 -16.42 14.28
C ARG A 95 -5.46 -15.64 12.98
N GLU A 96 -6.48 -15.75 12.14
CA GLU A 96 -6.57 -15.08 10.85
C GLU A 96 -6.41 -13.56 11.02
N GLY A 97 -7.16 -12.94 11.95
CA GLY A 97 -7.04 -11.51 12.21
C GLY A 97 -5.68 -11.07 12.75
N LEU A 98 -4.93 -11.98 13.42
CA LEU A 98 -3.56 -11.67 13.86
C LEU A 98 -2.53 -11.85 12.74
N LEU A 99 -2.74 -12.81 11.85
CA LEU A 99 -1.94 -12.98 10.63
C LEU A 99 -2.13 -11.79 9.69
N ASP A 100 -3.36 -11.32 9.49
CA ASP A 100 -3.65 -10.10 8.73
C ASP A 100 -2.96 -8.87 9.31
N GLN A 101 -2.95 -8.78 10.64
CA GLN A 101 -2.23 -7.70 11.34
C GLN A 101 -0.73 -7.80 11.11
N LEU A 102 -0.13 -9.00 11.19
CA LEU A 102 1.29 -9.22 10.86
C LEU A 102 1.59 -8.82 9.42
N GLY A 103 0.78 -9.29 8.45
CA GLY A 103 0.94 -8.94 7.04
C GLY A 103 0.91 -7.43 6.80
N SER A 104 0.01 -6.73 7.47
CA SER A 104 -0.06 -5.27 7.43
C SER A 104 1.19 -4.60 8.01
N TYR A 105 1.75 -5.12 9.11
CA TYR A 105 3.00 -4.62 9.68
C TYR A 105 4.20 -4.91 8.77
N LEU A 106 4.30 -6.11 8.18
CA LEU A 106 5.36 -6.45 7.23
C LEU A 106 5.36 -5.47 6.06
N ARG A 107 4.20 -5.28 5.42
CA ARG A 107 4.03 -4.35 4.30
C ARG A 107 4.38 -2.91 4.67
N LEU A 108 3.92 -2.43 5.81
CA LEU A 108 4.23 -1.08 6.29
C LEU A 108 5.72 -0.92 6.57
N THR A 109 6.36 -1.90 7.21
CA THR A 109 7.80 -1.89 7.50
C THR A 109 8.62 -1.86 6.20
N VAL A 110 8.25 -2.69 5.21
CA VAL A 110 8.88 -2.63 3.88
C VAL A 110 8.73 -1.24 3.26
N ALA A 111 7.52 -0.69 3.24
CA ALA A 111 7.25 0.61 2.63
C ALA A 111 7.96 1.79 3.32
N GLU A 112 8.19 1.69 4.64
CA GLU A 112 8.87 2.73 5.43
C GLU A 112 10.39 2.70 5.28
N PHE A 113 10.97 1.49 5.12
CA PHE A 113 12.43 1.28 5.15
C PHE A 113 13.01 0.79 3.82
N ALA A 114 12.22 0.74 2.75
CA ALA A 114 12.66 0.31 1.41
C ALA A 114 13.92 1.06 0.96
N VAL A 115 14.85 0.32 0.36
CA VAL A 115 16.09 0.83 -0.20
C VAL A 115 15.87 1.18 -1.68
N ASP A 116 16.36 2.34 -2.12
CA ASP A 116 16.28 2.83 -3.51
C ASP A 116 14.86 2.87 -4.10
N THR A 117 13.84 2.91 -3.24
CA THR A 117 12.43 2.86 -3.63
C THR A 117 11.59 3.75 -2.72
N VAL A 118 10.66 4.50 -3.28
CA VAL A 118 9.74 5.37 -2.53
C VAL A 118 8.32 4.84 -2.60
N PHE A 119 7.72 4.60 -1.45
CA PHE A 119 6.33 4.20 -1.31
C PHE A 119 5.47 5.40 -0.94
N VAL A 120 4.44 5.65 -1.74
CA VAL A 120 3.44 6.69 -1.48
C VAL A 120 2.06 6.05 -1.37
N HIS A 121 1.33 6.33 -0.30
CA HIS A 121 -0.04 5.82 -0.13
C HIS A 121 -0.97 6.43 -1.19
N ALA A 122 -1.26 5.66 -2.23
CA ALA A 122 -2.04 6.07 -3.39
C ALA A 122 -2.66 4.88 -4.10
N GLY A 123 -3.85 5.08 -4.68
CA GLY A 123 -4.33 4.22 -5.75
C GLY A 123 -3.58 4.53 -7.05
N VAL A 124 -3.35 3.51 -7.87
CA VAL A 124 -2.63 3.63 -9.14
C VAL A 124 -3.27 2.77 -10.21
N VAL A 125 -3.57 3.40 -11.32
CA VAL A 125 -3.94 2.71 -12.57
C VAL A 125 -3.08 3.22 -13.72
N SER A 126 -2.94 2.44 -14.77
CA SER A 126 -2.32 2.89 -16.01
C SER A 126 -3.36 3.12 -17.08
N TRP A 127 -3.27 4.27 -17.75
CA TRP A 127 -4.03 4.59 -18.94
C TRP A 127 -3.10 5.07 -20.05
N LYS A 128 -3.22 4.48 -21.25
CA LYS A 128 -2.33 4.81 -22.40
C LYS A 128 -0.83 4.79 -22.06
N GLY A 129 -0.40 3.82 -21.23
CA GLY A 129 1.01 3.62 -20.85
C GLY A 129 1.58 4.61 -19.82
N LYS A 130 0.75 5.43 -19.19
CA LYS A 130 1.16 6.38 -18.14
C LYS A 130 0.30 6.19 -16.90
N ALA A 131 0.87 6.42 -15.71
CA ALA A 131 0.18 6.25 -14.44
C ALA A 131 -0.75 7.42 -14.12
N ILE A 132 -1.94 7.09 -13.62
CA ILE A 132 -2.84 7.99 -12.90
C ILE A 132 -2.67 7.65 -11.41
N LEU A 133 -2.17 8.59 -10.64
CA LEU A 133 -2.00 8.47 -9.21
C LEU A 133 -3.16 9.13 -8.47
N LEU A 134 -3.69 8.43 -7.48
CA LEU A 134 -4.77 8.86 -6.60
C LEU A 134 -4.26 8.95 -5.15
N PRO A 135 -3.36 9.93 -4.82
CA PRO A 135 -2.84 10.06 -3.47
C PRO A 135 -3.97 10.47 -2.53
N ALA A 136 -4.21 9.67 -1.51
CA ALA A 136 -5.21 9.99 -0.49
C ALA A 136 -5.08 9.09 0.73
N LYS A 137 -5.55 9.58 1.88
CA LYS A 137 -5.63 8.82 3.12
C LYS A 137 -6.61 7.65 3.01
N THR A 138 -6.50 6.71 3.92
CA THR A 138 -7.46 5.61 4.07
C THR A 138 -8.89 6.18 4.22
N PHE A 139 -9.89 5.47 3.69
CA PHE A 139 -11.32 5.85 3.68
C PHE A 139 -11.68 7.06 2.78
N SER A 140 -10.86 7.40 1.81
CA SER A 140 -11.17 8.47 0.83
C SER A 140 -11.94 7.99 -0.38
N GLY A 141 -12.25 6.68 -0.49
CA GLY A 141 -12.88 6.06 -1.64
C GLY A 141 -11.91 5.76 -2.79
N LYS A 142 -10.59 5.66 -2.53
CA LYS A 142 -9.57 5.29 -3.54
C LYS A 142 -9.90 3.98 -4.25
N SER A 143 -10.08 2.91 -3.46
CA SER A 143 -10.30 1.57 -4.01
C SER A 143 -11.53 1.50 -4.91
N THR A 144 -12.61 2.17 -4.53
CA THR A 144 -13.82 2.29 -5.36
C THR A 144 -13.56 3.03 -6.67
N LEU A 145 -12.80 4.14 -6.63
CA LEU A 145 -12.45 4.86 -7.87
C LEU A 145 -11.48 4.06 -8.73
N THR A 146 -10.50 3.40 -8.11
CA THR A 146 -9.55 2.52 -8.79
C THR A 146 -10.29 1.38 -9.51
N SER A 147 -11.27 0.72 -8.84
CA SER A 147 -12.04 -0.35 -9.44
C SER A 147 -12.90 0.13 -10.63
N GLU A 148 -13.47 1.32 -10.57
CA GLU A 148 -14.24 1.87 -11.68
C GLU A 148 -13.34 2.23 -12.89
N LEU A 149 -12.15 2.81 -12.65
CA LEU A 149 -11.18 3.04 -13.72
C LEU A 149 -10.73 1.72 -14.38
N VAL A 150 -10.52 0.67 -13.58
CA VAL A 150 -10.20 -0.67 -14.07
C VAL A 150 -11.34 -1.25 -14.91
N ARG A 151 -12.60 -1.11 -14.52
CA ARG A 151 -13.76 -1.54 -15.31
C ARG A 151 -13.85 -0.87 -16.68
N LEU A 152 -13.33 0.36 -16.78
CA LEU A 152 -13.24 1.11 -18.04
C LEU A 152 -12.01 0.75 -18.87
N GLY A 153 -11.21 -0.24 -18.45
CA GLY A 153 -10.09 -0.78 -19.20
C GLY A 153 -8.70 -0.27 -18.78
N ALA A 154 -8.60 0.53 -17.73
CA ALA A 154 -7.30 0.89 -17.18
C ALA A 154 -6.62 -0.32 -16.56
N LEU A 155 -5.29 -0.47 -16.73
CA LEU A 155 -4.53 -1.51 -16.08
C LEU A 155 -4.36 -1.20 -14.59
N TYR A 156 -4.57 -2.19 -13.76
CA TYR A 156 -4.41 -2.09 -12.31
C TYR A 156 -2.93 -2.13 -11.91
N TYR A 157 -2.49 -1.20 -11.09
CA TYR A 157 -1.15 -1.18 -10.50
C TYR A 157 -1.19 -1.36 -9.00
N SER A 158 -2.07 -0.64 -8.30
CA SER A 158 -2.25 -0.75 -6.85
C SER A 158 -3.46 0.04 -6.37
N ASP A 159 -4.07 -0.35 -5.25
CA ASP A 159 -5.01 0.48 -4.49
C ASP A 159 -4.42 0.95 -3.14
N GLU A 160 -3.16 0.59 -2.88
CA GLU A 160 -2.49 0.86 -1.61
C GLU A 160 -1.28 1.77 -1.76
N TYR A 161 -0.34 1.41 -2.65
CA TYR A 161 0.92 2.13 -2.83
C TYR A 161 1.25 2.42 -4.28
N ALA A 162 1.62 3.66 -4.57
CA ALA A 162 2.46 3.99 -5.70
C ALA A 162 3.91 3.71 -5.30
N VAL A 163 4.57 2.79 -6.02
CA VAL A 163 5.94 2.35 -5.75
C VAL A 163 6.84 2.95 -6.82
N PHE A 164 7.67 3.92 -6.43
CA PHE A 164 8.57 4.63 -7.33
C PHE A 164 9.97 4.06 -7.25
N ASP A 165 10.58 3.82 -8.40
CA ASP A 165 12.01 3.59 -8.51
C ASP A 165 12.80 4.91 -8.41
N LYS A 166 14.15 4.81 -8.43
CA LYS A 166 15.04 5.97 -8.35
C LYS A 166 14.85 6.98 -9.50
N ASP A 167 14.31 6.55 -10.64
CA ASP A 167 14.08 7.38 -11.82
C ASP A 167 12.70 8.04 -11.82
N GLY A 168 11.87 7.74 -10.82
CA GLY A 168 10.52 8.26 -10.63
C GLY A 168 9.47 7.54 -11.47
N LEU A 169 9.79 6.36 -12.01
CA LEU A 169 8.81 5.48 -12.66
C LEU A 169 8.01 4.71 -11.62
N VAL A 170 6.76 4.41 -11.93
CA VAL A 170 5.86 3.66 -11.03
C VAL A 170 5.85 2.20 -11.42
N SER A 171 6.25 1.36 -10.50
CA SER A 171 6.22 -0.09 -10.62
C SER A 171 4.90 -0.68 -10.11
N PRO A 172 4.43 -1.82 -10.68
CA PRO A 172 3.25 -2.50 -10.18
C PRO A 172 3.43 -3.04 -8.76
N PHE A 173 2.40 -2.87 -7.95
CA PHE A 173 2.25 -3.49 -6.64
C PHE A 173 0.81 -4.04 -6.50
N PRO A 174 0.43 -5.05 -7.31
CA PRO A 174 -0.94 -5.48 -7.50
C PRO A 174 -1.41 -6.42 -6.39
N LYS A 175 -1.72 -5.89 -5.21
CA LYS A 175 -2.44 -6.67 -4.21
C LYS A 175 -3.94 -6.71 -4.50
N MET A 176 -4.69 -7.60 -3.84
CA MET A 176 -6.15 -7.64 -3.95
C MET A 176 -6.76 -6.29 -3.57
N LEU A 177 -7.76 -5.84 -4.33
CA LEU A 177 -8.52 -4.63 -4.02
C LEU A 177 -9.38 -4.84 -2.79
N SER A 178 -9.29 -3.93 -1.84
CA SER A 178 -10.08 -3.95 -0.62
C SER A 178 -11.30 -3.04 -0.78
N ILE A 179 -12.45 -3.62 -1.11
CA ILE A 179 -13.70 -2.90 -1.39
C ILE A 179 -14.64 -3.04 -0.20
N ARG A 180 -15.23 -1.93 0.22
CA ARG A 180 -16.29 -1.85 1.23
C ARG A 180 -17.66 -1.73 0.59
N GLY A 181 -18.69 -2.01 1.38
CA GLY A 181 -20.07 -1.87 0.93
C GLY A 181 -20.56 -3.02 0.05
N ILE A 182 -19.82 -4.14 -0.05
CA ILE A 182 -20.27 -5.35 -0.74
C ILE A 182 -21.17 -6.18 0.19
N ILE A 183 -20.77 -6.34 1.46
CA ILE A 183 -21.54 -7.07 2.48
C ILE A 183 -22.20 -6.04 3.41
N ASP A 184 -21.41 -5.14 3.99
CA ASP A 184 -21.85 -4.00 4.78
C ASP A 184 -20.82 -2.87 4.71
N ASP A 185 -21.16 -1.66 5.19
CA ASP A 185 -20.27 -0.48 5.15
C ASP A 185 -19.05 -0.58 6.07
N LYS A 186 -19.02 -1.57 6.96
CA LYS A 186 -17.95 -1.75 7.96
C LYS A 186 -16.93 -2.81 7.53
N GLN A 187 -17.34 -3.77 6.72
CA GLN A 187 -16.47 -4.87 6.29
C GLN A 187 -15.94 -4.60 4.89
N SER A 188 -14.63 -4.86 4.69
CA SER A 188 -14.02 -4.85 3.37
C SER A 188 -13.85 -6.28 2.87
N VAL A 189 -14.15 -6.48 1.59
CA VAL A 189 -13.88 -7.72 0.88
C VAL A 189 -12.66 -7.52 0.00
N ASN A 190 -11.70 -8.44 0.08
CA ASN A 190 -10.53 -8.44 -0.79
C ASN A 190 -10.84 -9.23 -2.05
N LEU A 191 -10.82 -8.57 -3.19
CA LEU A 191 -11.11 -9.18 -4.49
C LEU A 191 -9.92 -9.01 -5.44
N PRO A 192 -9.61 -10.03 -6.25
CA PRO A 192 -8.60 -9.91 -7.29
C PRO A 192 -9.09 -8.96 -8.39
N VAL A 193 -8.16 -8.34 -9.13
CA VAL A 193 -8.49 -7.37 -10.17
C VAL A 193 -9.36 -7.96 -11.28
N GLU A 194 -9.25 -9.24 -11.54
CA GLU A 194 -10.03 -10.01 -12.52
C GLU A 194 -11.53 -9.99 -12.19
N ALA A 195 -11.89 -9.89 -10.90
CA ALA A 195 -13.28 -9.75 -10.47
C ALA A 195 -13.95 -8.46 -10.97
N PHE A 196 -13.15 -7.48 -11.38
CA PHE A 196 -13.60 -6.23 -12.00
C PHE A 196 -13.42 -6.22 -13.52
N GLY A 197 -13.12 -7.38 -14.14
CA GLY A 197 -12.82 -7.49 -15.57
C GLY A 197 -11.48 -6.87 -15.97
N GLY A 198 -10.62 -6.54 -15.01
CA GLY A 198 -9.35 -5.89 -15.24
C GLY A 198 -8.15 -6.81 -15.33
N LYS A 199 -6.99 -6.22 -15.59
CA LYS A 199 -5.68 -6.88 -15.61
C LYS A 199 -4.68 -6.03 -14.86
N ALA A 200 -3.71 -6.69 -14.19
CA ALA A 200 -2.58 -6.00 -13.58
C ALA A 200 -1.56 -5.56 -14.63
N GLY A 201 -0.97 -4.38 -14.42
CA GLY A 201 0.20 -3.95 -15.18
C GLY A 201 1.44 -4.72 -14.76
N THR A 202 2.43 -4.84 -15.66
CA THR A 202 3.66 -5.61 -15.43
C THR A 202 4.95 -4.78 -15.55
N ALA A 203 4.90 -3.65 -16.26
CA ALA A 203 6.06 -2.78 -16.51
C ALA A 203 6.04 -1.53 -15.61
N SER A 204 7.23 -0.97 -15.33
CA SER A 204 7.34 0.37 -14.73
C SER A 204 6.99 1.43 -15.77
N ILE A 205 6.20 2.45 -15.36
CA ILE A 205 5.67 3.48 -16.27
C ILE A 205 5.84 4.89 -15.70
N PRO A 206 5.93 5.92 -16.56
CA PRO A 206 5.99 7.30 -16.11
C PRO A 206 4.64 7.76 -15.56
N VAL A 207 4.69 8.75 -14.66
CA VAL A 207 3.49 9.41 -14.14
C VAL A 207 2.92 10.36 -15.21
N GLY A 208 1.67 10.13 -15.62
CA GLY A 208 0.92 11.02 -16.49
C GLY A 208 0.11 12.06 -15.72
N MET A 209 -0.57 11.62 -14.64
CA MET A 209 -1.43 12.50 -13.86
C MET A 209 -1.38 12.17 -12.36
N ILE A 210 -1.41 13.22 -11.54
CA ILE A 210 -1.62 13.12 -10.09
C ILE A 210 -2.94 13.80 -9.79
N LEU A 211 -3.94 13.02 -9.37
CA LEU A 211 -5.28 13.49 -9.08
C LEU A 211 -5.55 13.53 -7.57
N ALA A 212 -5.47 14.71 -6.99
CA ALA A 212 -5.90 14.97 -5.61
C ALA A 212 -7.43 15.14 -5.58
N THR A 213 -8.15 14.06 -5.28
CA THR A 213 -9.62 14.07 -5.26
C THR A 213 -10.18 13.70 -3.89
N LYS A 214 -11.35 14.22 -3.59
CA LYS A 214 -12.11 13.91 -2.38
C LYS A 214 -13.55 13.60 -2.74
N TYR A 215 -14.03 12.45 -2.28
CA TYR A 215 -15.45 12.09 -2.40
C TYR A 215 -16.32 13.05 -1.60
N LYS A 216 -17.38 13.52 -2.24
CA LYS A 216 -18.45 14.29 -1.65
C LYS A 216 -19.75 13.91 -2.35
N ARG A 217 -20.78 13.48 -1.61
CA ARG A 217 -22.04 12.95 -2.15
C ARG A 217 -22.66 13.84 -3.25
N SER A 218 -22.57 15.16 -3.11
CA SER A 218 -23.02 16.15 -4.12
C SER A 218 -21.86 16.75 -4.93
N GLY A 219 -20.67 16.11 -4.87
CA GLY A 219 -19.49 16.60 -5.59
C GLY A 219 -19.66 16.43 -7.10
N LYS A 220 -19.30 17.48 -7.85
CA LYS A 220 -19.24 17.42 -9.31
C LYS A 220 -17.79 17.48 -9.74
N TRP A 221 -17.45 16.74 -10.80
CA TRP A 221 -16.16 16.82 -11.44
C TRP A 221 -15.92 18.26 -11.94
N ASN A 222 -14.90 18.89 -11.41
CA ASN A 222 -14.47 20.24 -11.76
C ASN A 222 -12.95 20.37 -11.59
N PRO A 223 -12.18 19.88 -12.59
CA PRO A 223 -10.73 19.76 -12.48
C PRO A 223 -10.02 21.12 -12.56
N HIS A 224 -9.15 21.38 -11.60
CA HIS A 224 -8.23 22.50 -11.59
C HIS A 224 -6.81 22.00 -11.71
N VAL A 225 -6.09 22.47 -12.74
CA VAL A 225 -4.66 22.16 -12.90
C VAL A 225 -3.85 22.97 -11.90
N LEU A 226 -2.94 22.29 -11.20
CA LEU A 226 -2.09 22.87 -10.17
C LEU A 226 -0.63 22.90 -10.63
N SER A 227 0.21 23.63 -9.88
CA SER A 227 1.66 23.65 -10.08
C SER A 227 2.32 22.28 -9.77
N LYS A 228 3.51 22.04 -10.34
CA LYS A 228 4.32 20.84 -10.02
C LYS A 228 4.63 20.75 -8.54
N SER A 229 4.96 21.87 -7.90
CA SER A 229 5.21 21.93 -6.45
C SER A 229 4.02 21.43 -5.63
N SER A 230 2.80 21.74 -6.05
CA SER A 230 1.57 21.22 -5.41
C SER A 230 1.49 19.70 -5.52
N GLY A 231 1.92 19.12 -6.64
CA GLY A 231 1.99 17.67 -6.82
C GLY A 231 3.00 17.02 -5.89
N ILE A 232 4.20 17.58 -5.79
CA ILE A 232 5.24 17.09 -4.87
C ILE A 232 4.71 17.11 -3.42
N VAL A 233 4.12 18.22 -2.99
CA VAL A 233 3.54 18.34 -1.65
C VAL A 233 2.44 17.30 -1.40
N GLU A 234 1.61 17.02 -2.41
CA GLU A 234 0.54 16.02 -2.29
C GLU A 234 1.10 14.60 -2.13
N LEU A 235 2.17 14.26 -2.86
CA LEU A 235 2.86 12.98 -2.72
C LEU A 235 3.59 12.87 -1.37
N ILE A 236 4.32 13.91 -0.93
CA ILE A 236 5.05 13.93 0.35
C ILE A 236 4.12 13.67 1.53
N LYS A 237 2.92 14.25 1.55
CA LYS A 237 1.93 14.04 2.62
C LYS A 237 1.54 12.57 2.79
N ASN A 238 1.73 11.76 1.76
CA ASN A 238 1.35 10.36 1.68
C ASN A 238 2.57 9.42 1.55
N ALA A 239 3.81 9.96 1.52
CA ALA A 239 5.04 9.18 1.45
C ALA A 239 5.37 8.54 2.80
N LEU A 240 5.71 7.24 2.80
CA LEU A 240 5.97 6.48 4.02
C LEU A 240 7.41 6.66 4.51
N SER A 241 8.39 6.64 3.62
CA SER A 241 9.82 6.76 3.94
C SER A 241 10.32 8.21 4.05
N ILE A 242 9.44 9.21 4.04
CA ILE A 242 9.84 10.63 4.07
C ILE A 242 10.67 11.02 5.30
N ARG A 243 10.45 10.33 6.43
CA ARG A 243 11.18 10.60 7.69
C ARG A 243 12.53 9.88 7.74
N THR A 244 12.65 8.73 7.09
CA THR A 244 13.86 7.91 7.09
C THR A 244 14.86 8.34 6.02
N SER A 245 14.36 8.81 4.86
CA SER A 245 15.18 9.18 3.70
C SER A 245 14.65 10.43 2.99
N PRO A 246 14.60 11.62 3.64
CA PRO A 246 13.90 12.80 3.11
C PRO A 246 14.49 13.29 1.77
N SER A 247 15.80 13.38 1.63
CA SER A 247 16.45 13.89 0.40
C SER A 247 16.23 12.96 -0.78
N PHE A 248 16.34 11.65 -0.57
CA PHE A 248 16.08 10.65 -1.60
C PHE A 248 14.60 10.71 -2.05
N ASN A 249 13.66 10.69 -1.10
CA ASN A 249 12.23 10.81 -1.40
C ASN A 249 11.93 12.06 -2.23
N LEU A 250 12.46 13.23 -1.81
CA LEU A 250 12.19 14.48 -2.52
C LEU A 250 12.71 14.42 -3.96
N SER A 251 13.93 13.92 -4.18
CA SER A 251 14.50 13.83 -5.53
C SER A 251 13.75 12.88 -6.45
N VAL A 252 13.26 11.75 -5.93
CA VAL A 252 12.44 10.79 -6.69
C VAL A 252 11.07 11.40 -7.03
N LEU A 253 10.40 12.01 -6.05
CA LEU A 253 9.09 12.61 -6.27
C LEU A 253 9.15 13.82 -7.21
N GLU A 254 10.26 14.57 -7.22
CA GLU A 254 10.50 15.63 -8.19
C GLU A 254 10.59 15.07 -9.62
N ARG A 255 11.37 13.99 -9.85
CA ARG A 255 11.42 13.30 -11.14
C ARG A 255 10.05 12.79 -11.58
N ALA A 256 9.33 12.12 -10.68
CA ALA A 256 8.00 11.58 -10.93
C ALA A 256 6.98 12.66 -11.35
N THR A 257 7.08 13.87 -10.78
CA THR A 257 6.15 14.97 -11.06
C THR A 257 6.54 15.80 -12.29
N LYS A 258 7.76 15.69 -12.79
CA LYS A 258 8.34 16.56 -13.83
C LYS A 258 7.41 16.76 -15.04
N ASN A 259 6.87 15.65 -15.58
CA ASN A 259 6.02 15.65 -16.77
C ASN A 259 4.53 15.38 -16.46
N ALA A 260 4.19 15.13 -15.19
CA ALA A 260 2.82 14.82 -14.80
C ALA A 260 1.91 16.05 -14.82
N VAL A 261 0.64 15.88 -15.16
CA VAL A 261 -0.42 16.89 -14.95
C VAL A 261 -0.94 16.75 -13.52
N ILE A 262 -0.87 17.83 -12.76
CA ILE A 262 -1.34 17.83 -11.37
C ILE A 262 -2.75 18.41 -11.34
N VAL A 263 -3.68 17.64 -10.81
CA VAL A 263 -5.11 18.00 -10.84
C VAL A 263 -5.71 17.91 -9.45
N ARG A 264 -6.56 18.85 -9.14
CA ARG A 264 -7.44 18.78 -7.96
C ARG A 264 -8.88 18.92 -8.40
N SER A 265 -9.74 18.01 -7.93
CA SER A 265 -11.18 18.08 -8.16
C SER A 265 -11.95 17.43 -7.02
N PRO A 266 -13.07 18.00 -6.58
CA PRO A 266 -14.06 17.20 -5.88
C PRO A 266 -14.63 16.15 -6.84
N ARG A 267 -15.18 15.07 -6.29
CA ARG A 267 -15.90 14.07 -7.09
C ARG A 267 -17.17 13.58 -6.39
N GLY A 268 -18.15 13.20 -7.20
CA GLY A 268 -19.32 12.43 -6.81
C GLY A 268 -19.03 10.93 -6.84
N GLU A 269 -20.02 10.16 -7.28
CA GLU A 269 -19.90 8.71 -7.40
C GLU A 269 -18.77 8.32 -8.37
N ALA A 270 -18.12 7.21 -8.07
CA ALA A 270 -16.96 6.78 -8.84
C ALA A 270 -17.34 6.38 -10.26
N ALA A 271 -18.48 5.71 -10.42
CA ALA A 271 -18.98 5.28 -11.74
C ALA A 271 -19.22 6.47 -12.68
N ASP A 272 -19.74 7.58 -12.17
CA ASP A 272 -20.01 8.79 -12.97
C ASP A 272 -18.72 9.58 -13.25
N THR A 273 -17.77 9.55 -12.30
CA THR A 273 -16.57 10.39 -12.38
C THR A 273 -15.44 9.72 -13.16
N ALA A 274 -15.33 8.39 -13.13
CA ALA A 274 -14.23 7.68 -13.78
C ALA A 274 -14.11 7.91 -15.29
N PRO A 275 -15.21 7.92 -16.09
CA PRO A 275 -15.14 8.27 -17.51
C PRO A 275 -14.57 9.68 -17.75
N MET A 276 -15.02 10.65 -16.96
CA MET A 276 -14.58 12.06 -17.08
C MET A 276 -13.09 12.22 -16.74
N ILE A 277 -12.56 11.39 -15.82
CA ILE A 277 -11.13 11.38 -15.49
C ILE A 277 -10.31 10.87 -16.67
N LEU A 278 -10.75 9.79 -17.33
CA LEU A 278 -10.04 9.24 -18.49
C LEU A 278 -10.07 10.18 -19.68
N GLU A 279 -11.21 10.80 -19.97
CA GLU A 279 -11.35 11.82 -21.02
C GLU A 279 -10.42 13.01 -20.76
N PHE A 280 -10.45 13.58 -19.55
CA PHE A 280 -9.55 14.66 -19.16
C PHE A 280 -8.07 14.24 -19.27
N PHE A 281 -7.74 13.01 -18.93
CA PHE A 281 -6.39 12.49 -19.06
C PHE A 281 -5.96 12.45 -20.53
N GLU A 282 -6.79 11.96 -21.44
CA GLU A 282 -6.49 11.90 -22.86
C GLU A 282 -6.22 13.30 -23.43
N GLU A 283 -7.10 14.25 -23.17
CA GLU A 283 -6.96 15.65 -23.62
C GLU A 283 -5.70 16.35 -23.10
N ARG A 284 -5.29 16.08 -21.85
CA ARG A 284 -4.23 16.86 -21.19
C ARG A 284 -2.88 16.16 -21.13
N VAL A 285 -2.83 14.86 -21.32
CA VAL A 285 -1.62 14.04 -21.13
C VAL A 285 -1.20 13.32 -22.39
N CYS A 286 -2.15 12.95 -23.27
CA CYS A 286 -1.84 12.22 -24.51
C CYS A 286 -1.70 13.16 -25.71
N ASP A 287 -2.46 14.23 -25.78
CA ASP A 287 -2.46 15.18 -26.90
C ASP A 287 -1.35 16.24 -26.82
N ARG A 288 -0.40 16.07 -25.90
CA ARG A 288 0.82 16.87 -25.76
C ARG A 288 2.04 16.05 -26.20
#